data_bb93f344004ceb0ead5310c1ba8c1ba4
#
_entry.id   bb93f344004ceb0ead5310c1ba8c1ba4
#
_cell.length_a   1.000
_cell.length_b   1.000
_cell.length_c   1.000
_cell.angle_alpha   90.00
_cell.angle_beta   90.00
_cell.angle_gamma   90.00
#
_symmetry.space_group_name_H-M   'P 1'
#
loop_
_entity.id
_entity.type
_entity.pdbx_description
1 polymer ?
#
loop_
_entity_poly.entity_id
_entity_poly.type
_entity_poly.pdbx_seq_one_letter_code
_entity_poly.pdbx_strand_id
1 'polypeptide(L)'
;MNDTFILLDDARANRARLYQNHRARILLPAARLDELDDLLADGWARGLHATLRIPYEFGHALLGLDAPAAPLALDWYAALHPLHGEAIDAWLAAQDDGAPAGLADLHADSDAVTYAATIAAIHEELRAGNSYQINHTIRLRGSAYGQPAALYRRLRARQPAPYAAYAYHPDDGHTLCLSPELYLARDGGLLHTLPMKGTAPATGDDATDTAAAAALAADPKNRAENLMIVDLLRNDLSRLAVPYGVSVKYPFHVERHGRILQMTSRVNARLRKGTGTAAILRATFPCGSITGAPKHNTMRLIHRFESSPRDIYTGALGYVERDRLRLNVAIRTLTLHDGTATFGVGGGITIQSDAADEYRECQTKAAFLHAPPDFALFETLRIEGKQALFFAEHLARLAASAATFAIPCDTAAIQATVIHHLANGRGLRRLKITLHPDGRHHIETHPLDEQPTTVACCLYPEALPVHDLLRRHKTSYRVVNDRALAYAVTRGAFDAILSNTRGELLEGSRSSLILRLDGAWYTPPLAADILPGIRRARLLADPQPLGGGTLRERVLTTADLARAEAVILCNSLRGIMRVDHIIKE
;
A
#
# COMPACT_ATOMS: atom_id res chain seq x y z
N MET A 1 8.34 11.93 -14.70
CA MET A 1 7.75 12.65 -13.55
C MET A 1 6.26 12.38 -13.60
N ASN A 2 5.70 11.79 -12.55
CA ASN A 2 4.25 11.57 -12.50
C ASN A 2 3.56 12.91 -12.32
N ASP A 3 2.68 13.27 -13.27
CA ASP A 3 1.86 14.47 -13.14
C ASP A 3 0.83 14.27 -12.03
N THR A 4 0.56 15.29 -11.24
CA THR A 4 -0.48 15.29 -10.21
C THR A 4 -1.85 15.04 -10.84
N PHE A 5 -2.58 14.04 -10.32
CA PHE A 5 -3.91 13.66 -10.81
C PHE A 5 -4.79 13.10 -9.67
N ILE A 6 -6.09 13.05 -9.92
CA ILE A 6 -7.02 12.23 -9.16
C ILE A 6 -8.05 11.58 -10.09
N LEU A 7 -8.20 10.27 -9.97
CA LEU A 7 -9.26 9.46 -10.55
C LEU A 7 -10.28 9.16 -9.44
N LEU A 8 -11.46 9.75 -9.52
CA LEU A 8 -12.61 9.40 -8.67
C LEU A 8 -13.41 8.32 -9.38
N ASP A 9 -13.43 7.11 -8.82
CA ASP A 9 -13.84 5.87 -9.48
C ASP A 9 -15.09 5.28 -8.79
N ASP A 10 -16.11 5.04 -9.58
CA ASP A 10 -17.25 4.20 -9.21
C ASP A 10 -17.08 2.84 -9.92
N ALA A 11 -16.31 1.96 -9.30
CA ALA A 11 -15.96 0.66 -9.88
C ALA A 11 -17.18 -0.26 -10.09
N ARG A 12 -18.32 0.03 -9.45
CA ARG A 12 -19.57 -0.73 -9.62
C ARG A 12 -20.36 -0.29 -10.83
N ALA A 13 -20.45 1.04 -11.02
CA ALA A 13 -21.12 1.61 -12.18
C ALA A 13 -20.20 1.67 -13.40
N ASN A 14 -18.94 1.22 -13.24
CA ASN A 14 -17.89 1.25 -14.26
C ASN A 14 -17.74 2.62 -14.92
N ARG A 15 -17.67 3.66 -14.10
CA ARG A 15 -17.52 5.06 -14.49
C ARG A 15 -16.57 5.79 -13.55
N ALA A 16 -15.80 6.73 -14.10
CA ALA A 16 -14.86 7.52 -13.32
C ALA A 16 -14.78 8.96 -13.80
N ARG A 17 -14.19 9.82 -12.97
CA ARG A 17 -13.86 11.21 -13.26
C ARG A 17 -12.36 11.39 -13.06
N LEU A 18 -11.63 11.61 -14.14
CA LEU A 18 -10.19 11.82 -14.12
C LEU A 18 -9.88 13.30 -14.19
N TYR A 19 -9.25 13.83 -13.15
CA TYR A 19 -8.76 15.19 -13.05
C TYR A 19 -7.25 15.21 -13.33
N GLN A 20 -6.84 16.03 -14.32
CA GLN A 20 -5.45 16.14 -14.77
C GLN A 20 -5.07 17.59 -15.01
N ASN A 21 -3.79 17.83 -15.35
CA ASN A 21 -3.25 19.16 -15.56
C ASN A 21 -3.43 20.03 -14.30
N HIS A 22 -2.88 19.56 -13.19
CA HIS A 22 -2.88 20.25 -11.89
C HIS A 22 -2.32 21.67 -12.05
N ARG A 23 -2.97 22.65 -11.42
CA ARG A 23 -2.62 24.06 -11.53
C ARG A 23 -2.16 24.66 -10.22
N ALA A 24 -2.80 24.27 -9.12
CA ALA A 24 -2.48 24.79 -7.81
C ALA A 24 -3.05 23.90 -6.71
N ARG A 25 -2.35 23.84 -5.59
CA ARG A 25 -2.84 23.32 -4.32
C ARG A 25 -2.90 24.45 -3.30
N ILE A 26 -4.03 24.56 -2.60
CA ILE A 26 -4.22 25.49 -1.49
C ILE A 26 -4.43 24.65 -0.22
N LEU A 27 -3.51 24.78 0.73
CA LEU A 27 -3.65 24.20 2.06
C LEU A 27 -4.42 25.20 2.93
N LEU A 28 -5.64 24.83 3.31
CA LEU A 28 -6.55 25.68 4.06
C LEU A 28 -6.72 25.16 5.49
N PRO A 29 -6.14 25.82 6.51
CA PRO A 29 -6.37 25.43 7.90
C PRO A 29 -7.81 25.75 8.32
N ALA A 30 -8.34 25.07 9.34
CA ALA A 30 -9.72 25.21 9.79
C ALA A 30 -10.09 26.65 10.19
N ALA A 31 -9.14 27.44 10.69
CA ALA A 31 -9.34 28.85 11.02
C ALA A 31 -9.67 29.73 9.80
N ARG A 32 -9.29 29.29 8.60
CA ARG A 32 -9.56 29.98 7.33
C ARG A 32 -10.65 29.30 6.51
N LEU A 33 -11.40 28.37 7.08
CA LEU A 33 -12.42 27.62 6.34
C LEU A 33 -13.47 28.51 5.67
N ASP A 34 -13.75 29.68 6.23
CA ASP A 34 -14.73 30.64 5.67
C ASP A 34 -14.31 31.20 4.31
N GLU A 35 -13.02 31.17 3.97
CA GLU A 35 -12.49 31.56 2.66
C GLU A 35 -12.76 30.52 1.55
N LEU A 36 -13.15 29.30 1.92
CA LEU A 36 -13.28 28.19 0.97
C LEU A 36 -14.27 28.51 -0.18
N ASP A 37 -15.41 29.10 0.14
CA ASP A 37 -16.45 29.34 -0.86
C ASP A 37 -16.02 30.43 -1.85
N ASP A 38 -15.28 31.45 -1.43
CA ASP A 38 -14.69 32.49 -2.30
C ASP A 38 -13.58 31.89 -3.17
N LEU A 39 -12.67 31.08 -2.60
CA LEU A 39 -11.65 30.37 -3.35
C LEU A 39 -12.26 29.46 -4.42
N LEU A 40 -13.34 28.76 -4.10
CA LEU A 40 -14.07 27.94 -5.06
C LEU A 40 -14.68 28.79 -6.18
N ALA A 41 -15.31 29.92 -5.86
CA ALA A 41 -15.90 30.83 -6.84
C ALA A 41 -14.87 31.37 -7.81
N ASP A 42 -13.69 31.81 -7.31
CA ASP A 42 -12.58 32.31 -8.12
C ASP A 42 -12.02 31.24 -9.07
N GLY A 43 -11.78 30.03 -8.59
CA GLY A 43 -11.28 28.96 -9.43
C GLY A 43 -12.27 28.56 -10.53
N TRP A 44 -13.57 28.48 -10.22
CA TRP A 44 -14.61 28.20 -11.23
C TRP A 44 -14.78 29.33 -12.24
N ALA A 45 -14.57 30.58 -11.83
CA ALA A 45 -14.56 31.71 -12.77
C ALA A 45 -13.43 31.59 -13.81
N ARG A 46 -12.33 30.95 -13.44
CA ARG A 46 -11.18 30.64 -14.33
C ARG A 46 -11.35 29.33 -15.11
N GLY A 47 -12.50 28.65 -15.00
CA GLY A 47 -12.78 27.38 -15.69
C GLY A 47 -12.05 26.17 -15.10
N LEU A 48 -11.60 26.24 -13.85
CA LEU A 48 -10.89 25.16 -13.19
C LEU A 48 -11.85 24.21 -12.46
N HIS A 49 -11.38 22.98 -12.24
CA HIS A 49 -12.11 21.91 -11.54
C HIS A 49 -11.48 21.68 -10.17
N ALA A 50 -12.32 21.61 -9.13
CA ALA A 50 -11.92 21.49 -7.74
C ALA A 50 -12.04 20.07 -7.21
N THR A 51 -11.03 19.59 -6.49
CA THR A 51 -11.11 18.42 -5.62
C THR A 51 -10.67 18.76 -4.20
N LEU A 52 -11.19 18.02 -3.22
CA LEU A 52 -10.83 18.17 -1.82
C LEU A 52 -10.20 16.89 -1.30
N ARG A 53 -9.11 17.06 -0.54
CA ARG A 53 -8.51 16.05 0.34
C ARG A 53 -8.56 16.60 1.76
N ILE A 54 -9.34 15.96 2.62
CA ILE A 54 -9.60 16.46 3.97
C ILE A 54 -9.12 15.40 4.97
N PRO A 55 -7.96 15.58 5.62
CA PRO A 55 -7.47 14.63 6.63
C PRO A 55 -8.36 14.66 7.88
N TYR A 56 -8.40 13.55 8.61
CA TYR A 56 -9.21 13.42 9.83
C TYR A 56 -8.88 14.50 10.86
N GLU A 57 -7.60 14.85 11.01
CA GLU A 57 -7.09 15.83 11.96
C GLU A 57 -7.54 17.27 11.65
N PHE A 58 -8.07 17.55 10.45
CA PHE A 58 -8.77 18.81 10.18
C PHE A 58 -9.96 19.01 11.13
N GLY A 59 -10.61 17.91 11.51
CA GLY A 59 -11.71 17.89 12.47
C GLY A 59 -11.29 18.29 13.89
N HIS A 60 -10.04 18.07 14.30
CA HIS A 60 -9.55 18.50 15.62
C HIS A 60 -9.65 20.02 15.76
N ALA A 61 -9.15 20.75 14.78
CA ALA A 61 -9.22 22.21 14.77
C ALA A 61 -10.66 22.73 14.61
N LEU A 62 -11.50 22.08 13.79
CA LEU A 62 -12.92 22.47 13.64
C LEU A 62 -13.70 22.37 14.94
N LEU A 63 -13.35 21.42 15.80
CA LEU A 63 -14.02 21.17 17.07
C LEU A 63 -13.28 21.82 18.25
N GLY A 64 -12.17 22.54 18.01
CA GLY A 64 -11.40 23.20 19.07
C GLY A 64 -10.72 22.24 20.04
N LEU A 65 -10.31 21.07 19.57
CA LEU A 65 -9.59 20.08 20.38
C LEU A 65 -8.13 20.49 20.55
N ASP A 66 -7.59 20.30 21.74
CA ASP A 66 -6.15 20.40 22.01
C ASP A 66 -5.45 19.12 21.51
N ALA A 67 -5.27 19.04 20.18
CA ALA A 67 -4.69 17.92 19.49
C ALA A 67 -4.08 18.39 18.15
N PRO A 68 -3.08 17.67 17.61
CA PRO A 68 -2.51 17.99 16.29
C PRO A 68 -3.59 18.14 15.23
N ALA A 69 -3.50 19.18 14.41
CA ALA A 69 -4.43 19.46 13.34
C ALA A 69 -3.69 19.51 11.99
N ALA A 70 -4.41 19.18 10.92
CA ALA A 70 -3.91 19.25 9.57
C ALA A 70 -4.84 20.11 8.69
N PRO A 71 -4.32 20.85 7.70
CA PRO A 71 -5.14 21.62 6.77
C PRO A 71 -5.88 20.69 5.80
N LEU A 72 -7.02 21.12 5.28
CA LEU A 72 -7.57 20.51 4.07
C LEU A 72 -6.77 20.99 2.85
N ALA A 73 -6.66 20.14 1.83
CA ALA A 73 -6.10 20.49 0.55
C ALA A 73 -7.22 20.70 -0.48
N LEU A 74 -7.24 21.88 -1.09
CA LEU A 74 -8.04 22.22 -2.25
C LEU A 74 -7.12 22.18 -3.47
N ASP A 75 -7.33 21.20 -4.36
CA ASP A 75 -6.56 21.03 -5.59
C ASP A 75 -7.34 21.48 -6.81
N TRP A 76 -6.68 22.25 -7.67
CA TRP A 76 -7.22 22.81 -8.90
C TRP A 76 -6.65 22.13 -10.14
N TYR A 77 -7.53 21.69 -11.04
CA TYR A 77 -7.18 21.02 -12.29
C TYR A 77 -7.76 21.76 -13.49
N ALA A 78 -7.01 21.83 -14.59
CA ALA A 78 -7.47 22.44 -15.84
C ALA A 78 -8.26 21.44 -16.72
N ALA A 79 -8.16 20.15 -16.47
CA ALA A 79 -8.83 19.13 -17.27
C ALA A 79 -9.63 18.14 -16.40
N LEU A 80 -10.84 17.82 -16.85
CA LEU A 80 -11.70 16.79 -16.31
C LEU A 80 -12.16 15.88 -17.45
N HIS A 81 -11.82 14.61 -17.36
CA HIS A 81 -12.20 13.58 -18.34
C HIS A 81 -13.15 12.58 -17.69
N PRO A 82 -14.44 12.54 -18.07
CA PRO A 82 -15.32 11.44 -17.74
C PRO A 82 -14.84 10.16 -18.45
N LEU A 83 -14.63 9.09 -17.70
CA LEU A 83 -14.21 7.79 -18.23
C LEU A 83 -15.31 6.75 -17.96
N HIS A 84 -15.50 5.82 -18.89
CA HIS A 84 -16.50 4.76 -18.82
C HIS A 84 -15.91 3.45 -19.34
N GLY A 85 -16.33 2.33 -18.76
CA GLY A 85 -16.00 1.00 -19.27
C GLY A 85 -14.50 0.78 -19.39
N GLU A 86 -14.09 0.26 -20.54
CA GLU A 86 -12.69 -0.08 -20.84
C GLU A 86 -11.73 1.11 -20.82
N ALA A 87 -12.23 2.35 -20.97
CA ALA A 87 -11.38 3.54 -20.93
C ALA A 87 -10.71 3.74 -19.54
N ILE A 88 -11.34 3.28 -18.46
CA ILE A 88 -10.77 3.31 -17.11
C ILE A 88 -9.59 2.33 -17.04
N ASP A 89 -9.80 1.09 -17.49
CA ASP A 89 -8.78 0.05 -17.46
C ASP A 89 -7.62 0.39 -18.41
N ALA A 90 -7.91 0.99 -19.57
CA ALA A 90 -6.89 1.46 -20.51
C ALA A 90 -6.03 2.59 -19.91
N TRP A 91 -6.65 3.55 -19.24
CA TRP A 91 -5.92 4.63 -18.58
C TRP A 91 -5.02 4.09 -17.45
N LEU A 92 -5.54 3.19 -16.62
CA LEU A 92 -4.77 2.55 -15.56
C LEU A 92 -3.65 1.66 -16.12
N ALA A 93 -3.91 0.94 -17.22
CA ALA A 93 -2.92 0.10 -17.87
C ALA A 93 -1.78 0.90 -18.50
N ALA A 94 -2.07 2.11 -18.98
CA ALA A 94 -1.04 3.02 -19.52
C ALA A 94 -0.07 3.55 -18.44
N GLN A 95 -0.42 3.42 -17.16
CA GLN A 95 0.44 3.76 -16.00
C GLN A 95 1.19 2.52 -15.46
N ASP A 96 1.00 1.36 -16.05
CA ASP A 96 1.53 0.07 -15.61
C ASP A 96 2.64 -0.37 -16.57
N ASP A 97 3.79 -0.75 -16.06
CA ASP A 97 4.92 -1.26 -16.84
C ASP A 97 4.89 -2.80 -17.01
N GLY A 98 3.84 -3.46 -16.53
CA GLY A 98 3.69 -4.91 -16.52
C GLY A 98 4.53 -5.63 -15.48
N ALA A 99 5.20 -4.90 -14.59
CA ALA A 99 5.92 -5.49 -13.46
C ALA A 99 4.95 -5.99 -12.39
N PRO A 100 5.33 -7.02 -11.60
CA PRO A 100 4.57 -7.41 -10.42
C PRO A 100 4.40 -6.24 -9.45
N ALA A 101 3.19 -6.04 -8.95
CA ALA A 101 2.89 -5.02 -7.96
C ALA A 101 2.16 -5.61 -6.76
N GLY A 102 2.50 -5.17 -5.55
CA GLY A 102 1.91 -5.69 -4.33
C GLY A 102 2.43 -5.01 -3.07
N LEU A 103 2.10 -5.63 -1.94
CA LEU A 103 2.53 -5.20 -0.61
C LEU A 103 3.40 -6.27 0.02
N ALA A 104 4.31 -5.84 0.88
CA ALA A 104 5.24 -6.70 1.61
C ALA A 104 5.43 -6.19 3.05
N ASP A 105 5.80 -7.11 3.95
CA ASP A 105 6.07 -6.81 5.36
C ASP A 105 4.94 -6.05 6.09
N LEU A 106 3.67 -6.35 5.74
CA LEU A 106 2.53 -5.71 6.39
C LEU A 106 2.40 -6.18 7.84
N HIS A 107 2.51 -5.26 8.78
CA HIS A 107 2.35 -5.49 10.21
C HIS A 107 1.49 -4.40 10.85
N ALA A 108 0.74 -4.76 11.88
CA ALA A 108 -0.05 -3.81 12.66
C ALA A 108 0.84 -3.04 13.66
N ASP A 109 0.52 -1.78 13.91
CA ASP A 109 1.14 -0.96 14.96
C ASP A 109 0.64 -1.33 16.38
N SER A 110 -0.33 -2.25 16.47
CA SER A 110 -0.87 -2.79 17.71
C SER A 110 -1.05 -4.30 17.58
N ASP A 111 -0.49 -5.08 18.48
CA ASP A 111 -0.75 -6.51 18.58
C ASP A 111 -2.06 -6.81 19.33
N ALA A 112 -2.47 -8.08 19.37
CA ALA A 112 -3.72 -8.49 20.00
C ALA A 112 -3.78 -8.16 21.51
N VAL A 113 -2.64 -8.19 22.22
CA VAL A 113 -2.55 -7.91 23.66
C VAL A 113 -2.73 -6.43 23.92
N THR A 114 -2.01 -5.60 23.18
CA THR A 114 -2.10 -4.13 23.25
C THR A 114 -3.50 -3.65 22.84
N TYR A 115 -4.05 -4.24 21.77
CA TYR A 115 -5.41 -3.95 21.32
C TYR A 115 -6.45 -4.27 22.41
N ALA A 116 -6.37 -5.45 23.04
CA ALA A 116 -7.29 -5.84 24.11
C ALA A 116 -7.20 -4.91 25.33
N ALA A 117 -5.99 -4.49 25.72
CA ALA A 117 -5.81 -3.51 26.79
C ALA A 117 -6.47 -2.16 26.44
N THR A 118 -6.34 -1.70 25.19
CA THR A 118 -6.99 -0.48 24.72
C THR A 118 -8.52 -0.61 24.74
N ILE A 119 -9.08 -1.74 24.30
CA ILE A 119 -10.53 -1.99 24.36
C ILE A 119 -11.03 -1.98 25.81
N ALA A 120 -10.30 -2.56 26.75
CA ALA A 120 -10.66 -2.50 28.18
C ALA A 120 -10.71 -1.06 28.68
N ALA A 121 -9.73 -0.22 28.33
CA ALA A 121 -9.72 1.21 28.70
C ALA A 121 -10.87 1.98 28.03
N ILE A 122 -11.21 1.66 26.79
CA ILE A 122 -12.38 2.21 26.10
C ILE A 122 -13.67 1.83 26.83
N HIS A 123 -13.81 0.59 27.27
CA HIS A 123 -14.98 0.16 28.05
C HIS A 123 -15.14 0.93 29.36
N GLU A 124 -14.06 1.32 30.04
CA GLU A 124 -14.15 2.19 31.23
C GLU A 124 -14.75 3.57 30.87
N GLU A 125 -14.34 4.17 29.76
CA GLU A 125 -14.90 5.45 29.30
C GLU A 125 -16.38 5.31 28.90
N LEU A 126 -16.77 4.19 28.29
CA LEU A 126 -18.17 3.91 27.95
C LEU A 126 -19.03 3.71 29.19
N ARG A 127 -18.53 2.97 30.22
CA ARG A 127 -19.22 2.78 31.51
C ARG A 127 -19.37 4.10 32.28
N ALA A 128 -18.37 4.98 32.17
CA ALA A 128 -18.40 6.30 32.75
C ALA A 128 -19.39 7.27 32.04
N GLY A 129 -19.97 6.85 30.91
CA GLY A 129 -20.89 7.67 30.11
C GLY A 129 -20.20 8.75 29.28
N ASN A 130 -18.87 8.68 29.13
CA ASN A 130 -18.09 9.65 28.35
C ASN A 130 -18.31 9.53 26.85
N SER A 131 -18.72 8.36 26.37
CA SER A 131 -19.15 8.11 24.99
C SER A 131 -20.13 6.94 24.97
N TYR A 132 -20.91 6.80 23.88
CA TYR A 132 -21.77 5.63 23.66
C TYR A 132 -21.11 4.62 22.72
N GLN A 133 -20.24 5.13 21.82
CA GLN A 133 -19.44 4.36 20.88
C GLN A 133 -18.18 5.12 20.56
N ILE A 134 -17.06 4.41 20.45
CA ILE A 134 -15.77 4.95 20.02
C ILE A 134 -15.29 4.15 18.82
N ASN A 135 -15.10 4.80 17.67
CA ASN A 135 -14.47 4.16 16.53
C ASN A 135 -12.95 4.10 16.75
N HIS A 136 -12.45 2.95 17.22
CA HIS A 136 -11.03 2.73 17.48
C HIS A 136 -10.36 2.08 16.27
N THR A 137 -9.16 2.59 15.93
CA THR A 137 -8.44 2.16 14.73
C THR A 137 -6.96 1.94 14.97
N ILE A 138 -6.39 1.02 14.19
CA ILE A 138 -4.96 0.71 14.14
C ILE A 138 -4.42 0.92 12.73
N ARG A 139 -3.10 1.00 12.58
CA ARG A 139 -2.44 1.12 11.27
C ARG A 139 -1.68 -0.16 10.93
N LEU A 140 -1.87 -0.62 9.71
CA LEU A 140 -0.98 -1.58 9.08
C LEU A 140 0.09 -0.80 8.32
N ARG A 141 1.34 -1.13 8.53
CA ARG A 141 2.50 -0.54 7.86
C ARG A 141 3.29 -1.63 7.15
N GLY A 142 3.89 -1.26 6.02
CA GLY A 142 4.71 -2.18 5.25
C GLY A 142 5.36 -1.46 4.08
N SER A 143 5.81 -2.21 3.11
CA SER A 143 6.40 -1.71 1.87
C SER A 143 5.51 -2.04 0.67
N ALA A 144 5.54 -1.21 -0.37
CA ALA A 144 4.94 -1.50 -1.67
C ALA A 144 6.04 -1.80 -2.70
N TYR A 145 5.72 -2.64 -3.68
CA TYR A 145 6.56 -2.91 -4.84
C TYR A 145 5.76 -2.83 -6.14
N GLY A 146 6.43 -2.53 -7.23
CA GLY A 146 5.81 -2.31 -8.54
C GLY A 146 5.09 -0.96 -8.65
N GLN A 147 4.39 -0.75 -9.76
CA GLN A 147 3.69 0.50 -10.03
C GLN A 147 2.42 0.65 -9.18
N PRO A 148 2.18 1.80 -8.53
CA PRO A 148 0.97 2.04 -7.74
C PRO A 148 -0.34 1.88 -8.55
N ALA A 149 -0.33 2.19 -9.84
CA ALA A 149 -1.47 1.97 -10.73
C ALA A 149 -1.81 0.47 -10.90
N ALA A 150 -0.79 -0.38 -11.06
CA ALA A 150 -0.96 -1.83 -11.12
C ALA A 150 -1.52 -2.38 -9.79
N LEU A 151 -1.01 -1.89 -8.66
CA LEU A 151 -1.54 -2.25 -7.34
C LEU A 151 -3.01 -1.80 -7.20
N TYR A 152 -3.35 -0.56 -7.61
CA TYR A 152 -4.73 -0.07 -7.58
C TYR A 152 -5.67 -0.96 -8.42
N ARG A 153 -5.27 -1.34 -9.65
CA ARG A 153 -6.04 -2.25 -10.51
C ARG A 153 -6.34 -3.59 -9.82
N ARG A 154 -5.33 -4.19 -9.19
CA ARG A 154 -5.47 -5.46 -8.45
C ARG A 154 -6.44 -5.32 -7.27
N LEU A 155 -6.30 -4.26 -6.49
CA LEU A 155 -7.17 -4.00 -5.35
C LEU A 155 -8.60 -3.66 -5.79
N ARG A 156 -8.77 -2.85 -6.86
CA ARG A 156 -10.05 -2.51 -7.48
C ARG A 156 -10.84 -3.76 -7.92
N ALA A 157 -10.16 -4.70 -8.55
CA ALA A 157 -10.77 -5.96 -9.01
C ALA A 157 -11.24 -6.84 -7.83
N ARG A 158 -10.51 -6.84 -6.71
CA ARG A 158 -10.86 -7.60 -5.49
C ARG A 158 -11.95 -6.95 -4.67
N GLN A 159 -11.96 -5.63 -4.64
CA GLN A 159 -12.82 -4.81 -3.81
C GLN A 159 -13.44 -3.67 -4.64
N PRO A 160 -14.34 -3.97 -5.58
CA PRO A 160 -15.02 -2.93 -6.34
C PRO A 160 -15.87 -2.06 -5.40
N ALA A 161 -15.64 -0.75 -5.40
CA ALA A 161 -16.26 0.20 -4.51
C ALA A 161 -16.89 1.37 -5.28
N PRO A 162 -18.01 1.95 -4.80
CA PRO A 162 -18.73 3.02 -5.50
C PRO A 162 -18.12 4.41 -5.31
N TYR A 163 -17.28 4.59 -4.31
CA TYR A 163 -16.67 5.88 -3.96
C TYR A 163 -15.16 5.75 -3.83
N ALA A 164 -14.56 4.99 -4.76
CA ALA A 164 -13.13 4.78 -4.81
C ALA A 164 -12.40 6.00 -5.37
N ALA A 165 -11.10 6.07 -5.11
CA ALA A 165 -10.22 7.09 -5.67
C ALA A 165 -8.80 6.57 -5.81
N TYR A 166 -8.13 6.94 -6.91
CA TYR A 166 -6.69 6.80 -7.07
C TYR A 166 -6.10 8.18 -7.35
N ALA A 167 -5.23 8.64 -6.47
CA ALA A 167 -4.65 9.98 -6.56
C ALA A 167 -3.13 9.93 -6.37
N TYR A 168 -2.46 10.89 -7.00
CA TYR A 168 -1.05 11.19 -6.78
C TYR A 168 -0.83 12.68 -6.63
N HIS A 169 -0.09 13.05 -5.60
CA HIS A 169 0.50 14.38 -5.42
C HIS A 169 1.90 14.22 -4.84
N PRO A 170 2.91 15.05 -5.26
CA PRO A 170 4.27 14.94 -4.75
C PRO A 170 4.39 14.99 -3.22
N ASP A 171 3.58 15.82 -2.55
CA ASP A 171 3.61 15.98 -1.10
C ASP A 171 2.95 14.83 -0.34
N ASP A 172 1.95 14.14 -0.95
CA ASP A 172 1.15 13.09 -0.30
C ASP A 172 1.54 11.67 -0.75
N GLY A 173 2.32 11.55 -1.85
CA GLY A 173 2.52 10.29 -2.53
C GLY A 173 1.25 9.79 -3.22
N HIS A 174 1.06 8.47 -3.29
CA HIS A 174 -0.13 7.86 -3.87
C HIS A 174 -1.18 7.53 -2.81
N THR A 175 -2.44 7.83 -3.11
CA THR A 175 -3.60 7.45 -2.30
C THR A 175 -4.48 6.48 -3.10
N LEU A 176 -4.61 5.23 -2.63
CA LEU A 176 -5.43 4.17 -3.21
C LEU A 176 -6.62 3.94 -2.27
N CYS A 177 -7.74 4.58 -2.55
CA CYS A 177 -8.94 4.52 -1.72
C CYS A 177 -10.00 3.63 -2.38
N LEU A 178 -10.50 2.62 -1.67
CA LEU A 178 -11.55 1.71 -2.12
C LEU A 178 -12.79 1.85 -1.23
N SER A 179 -13.18 3.10 -0.99
CA SER A 179 -14.26 3.41 -0.05
C SER A 179 -15.62 2.92 -0.54
N PRO A 180 -16.36 2.18 0.30
CA PRO A 180 -17.74 1.82 0.03
C PRO A 180 -18.73 2.90 0.50
N GLU A 181 -18.29 3.91 1.29
CA GLU A 181 -19.18 4.80 2.04
C GLU A 181 -19.18 6.22 1.49
N LEU A 182 -20.41 6.73 1.24
CA LEU A 182 -20.64 8.13 0.91
C LEU A 182 -20.69 8.96 2.19
N TYR A 183 -19.76 9.89 2.34
CA TYR A 183 -19.83 10.90 3.39
C TYR A 183 -20.94 11.91 3.10
N LEU A 184 -20.80 12.65 2.00
CA LEU A 184 -21.77 13.66 1.59
C LEU A 184 -21.94 13.71 0.07
N ALA A 185 -23.17 13.87 -0.38
CA ALA A 185 -23.45 14.33 -1.72
C ALA A 185 -24.46 15.48 -1.69
N ARG A 186 -24.17 16.54 -2.46
CA ARG A 186 -25.04 17.67 -2.72
C ARG A 186 -25.44 17.68 -4.18
N ASP A 187 -26.72 17.86 -4.44
CA ASP A 187 -27.27 18.15 -5.75
C ASP A 187 -28.23 19.35 -5.60
N GLY A 188 -27.76 20.53 -6.02
CA GLY A 188 -28.49 21.79 -5.81
C GLY A 188 -28.75 22.11 -4.34
N GLY A 189 -30.01 22.18 -3.97
CA GLY A 189 -30.45 22.43 -2.58
C GLY A 189 -30.61 21.17 -1.73
N LEU A 190 -30.35 19.98 -2.24
CA LEU A 190 -30.44 18.72 -1.50
C LEU A 190 -29.08 18.21 -1.11
N LEU A 191 -28.85 18.03 0.19
CA LEU A 191 -27.68 17.34 0.75
C LEU A 191 -28.10 15.98 1.28
N HIS A 192 -27.29 14.94 1.07
CA HIS A 192 -27.54 13.62 1.64
C HIS A 192 -26.27 12.86 2.01
N THR A 193 -26.43 11.89 2.89
CA THR A 193 -25.39 10.95 3.33
C THR A 193 -25.95 9.52 3.35
N LEU A 194 -25.05 8.53 3.24
CA LEU A 194 -25.42 7.10 3.21
C LEU A 194 -24.58 6.34 4.26
N PRO A 195 -24.87 6.46 5.55
CA PRO A 195 -24.18 5.68 6.57
C PRO A 195 -24.40 4.18 6.37
N MET A 196 -23.36 3.41 6.65
CA MET A 196 -23.33 1.96 6.50
C MET A 196 -23.04 1.32 7.85
N LYS A 197 -23.87 0.37 8.27
CA LYS A 197 -23.65 -0.51 9.44
C LYS A 197 -24.26 -1.87 9.18
N GLY A 198 -23.60 -2.91 9.69
CA GLY A 198 -24.01 -4.28 9.47
C GLY A 198 -23.57 -4.83 8.11
N THR A 199 -22.91 -5.98 8.14
CA THR A 199 -22.41 -6.66 6.94
C THR A 199 -22.69 -8.15 7.07
N ALA A 200 -23.10 -8.80 5.99
CA ALA A 200 -23.22 -10.25 5.89
C ALA A 200 -22.56 -10.76 4.60
N PRO A 201 -22.10 -12.02 4.54
CA PRO A 201 -21.60 -12.60 3.31
C PRO A 201 -22.69 -12.68 2.23
N ALA A 202 -22.33 -12.46 0.97
CA ALA A 202 -23.14 -12.79 -0.19
C ALA A 202 -22.56 -14.02 -0.91
N THR A 203 -23.40 -15.01 -1.18
CA THR A 203 -23.00 -16.29 -1.79
C THR A 203 -23.07 -16.25 -3.32
N GLY A 204 -23.91 -15.40 -3.88
CA GLY A 204 -24.21 -15.34 -5.30
C GLY A 204 -25.47 -16.13 -5.68
N ASP A 205 -26.06 -16.84 -4.74
CA ASP A 205 -27.38 -17.45 -4.90
C ASP A 205 -28.45 -16.47 -4.44
N ASP A 206 -29.36 -16.08 -5.32
CA ASP A 206 -30.34 -15.03 -5.07
C ASP A 206 -31.28 -15.37 -3.90
N ALA A 207 -31.67 -16.62 -3.71
CA ALA A 207 -32.54 -17.01 -2.63
C ALA A 207 -31.82 -16.92 -1.27
N THR A 208 -30.60 -17.44 -1.18
CA THR A 208 -29.74 -17.38 0.00
C THR A 208 -29.41 -15.93 0.35
N ASP A 209 -29.02 -15.12 -0.63
CA ASP A 209 -28.65 -13.71 -0.43
C ASP A 209 -29.88 -12.89 0.00
N THR A 210 -31.07 -13.16 -0.54
CA THR A 210 -32.32 -12.50 -0.11
C THR A 210 -32.67 -12.84 1.34
N ALA A 211 -32.53 -14.11 1.74
CA ALA A 211 -32.76 -14.52 3.11
C ALA A 211 -31.74 -13.89 4.08
N ALA A 212 -30.45 -13.87 3.71
CA ALA A 212 -29.40 -13.23 4.48
C ALA A 212 -29.61 -11.71 4.60
N ALA A 213 -30.06 -11.03 3.53
CA ALA A 213 -30.42 -9.61 3.55
C ALA A 213 -31.59 -9.33 4.49
N ALA A 214 -32.63 -10.16 4.47
CA ALA A 214 -33.78 -10.04 5.36
C ALA A 214 -33.35 -10.25 6.83
N ALA A 215 -32.52 -11.26 7.11
CA ALA A 215 -31.97 -11.51 8.45
C ALA A 215 -31.13 -10.32 8.94
N LEU A 216 -30.23 -9.78 8.11
CA LEU A 216 -29.42 -8.60 8.44
C LEU A 216 -30.29 -7.37 8.71
N ALA A 217 -31.31 -7.12 7.88
CA ALA A 217 -32.24 -6.01 8.06
C ALA A 217 -33.11 -6.13 9.33
N ALA A 218 -33.32 -7.35 9.83
CA ALA A 218 -34.08 -7.62 11.04
C ALA A 218 -33.22 -7.69 12.31
N ASP A 219 -31.87 -7.79 12.18
CA ASP A 219 -30.97 -7.97 13.32
C ASP A 219 -31.00 -6.79 14.30
N PRO A 220 -31.36 -7.01 15.59
CA PRO A 220 -31.54 -5.92 16.54
C PRO A 220 -30.27 -5.11 16.81
N LYS A 221 -29.09 -5.77 16.85
CA LYS A 221 -27.80 -5.11 17.11
C LYS A 221 -27.43 -4.19 15.96
N ASN A 222 -27.43 -4.71 14.72
CA ASN A 222 -27.10 -3.93 13.53
C ASN A 222 -28.07 -2.76 13.32
N ARG A 223 -29.37 -2.95 13.64
CA ARG A 223 -30.38 -1.88 13.58
C ARG A 223 -30.10 -0.79 14.63
N ALA A 224 -29.78 -1.15 15.86
CA ALA A 224 -29.46 -0.19 16.93
C ALA A 224 -28.21 0.64 16.58
N GLU A 225 -27.15 0.01 16.09
CA GLU A 225 -25.95 0.69 15.63
C GLU A 225 -26.21 1.63 14.44
N ASN A 226 -26.99 1.16 13.45
CA ASN A 226 -27.37 1.99 12.31
C ASN A 226 -28.20 3.20 12.73
N LEU A 227 -29.19 2.99 13.61
CA LEU A 227 -30.06 4.06 14.11
C LEU A 227 -29.27 5.13 14.86
N MET A 228 -28.30 4.74 15.69
CA MET A 228 -27.46 5.69 16.43
C MET A 228 -26.66 6.59 15.47
N ILE A 229 -26.09 6.01 14.41
CA ILE A 229 -25.34 6.81 13.42
C ILE A 229 -26.28 7.67 12.58
N VAL A 230 -27.43 7.15 12.18
CA VAL A 230 -28.48 7.93 11.49
C VAL A 230 -28.90 9.15 12.31
N ASP A 231 -29.09 8.99 13.63
CA ASP A 231 -29.50 10.10 14.49
C ASP A 231 -28.40 11.15 14.65
N LEU A 232 -27.14 10.71 14.78
CA LEU A 232 -25.98 11.60 14.79
C LEU A 232 -25.91 12.44 13.51
N LEU A 233 -26.06 11.80 12.35
CA LEU A 233 -26.02 12.49 11.05
C LEU A 233 -27.25 13.37 10.83
N ARG A 234 -28.43 12.98 11.31
CA ARG A 234 -29.61 13.85 11.33
C ARG A 234 -29.36 15.13 12.11
N ASN A 235 -28.74 15.02 13.30
CA ASN A 235 -28.37 16.17 14.10
C ASN A 235 -27.39 17.09 13.34
N ASP A 236 -26.33 16.54 12.73
CA ASP A 236 -25.37 17.32 11.96
C ASP A 236 -26.03 18.05 10.79
N LEU A 237 -26.86 17.34 9.99
CA LEU A 237 -27.56 17.90 8.83
C LEU A 237 -28.65 18.91 9.22
N SER A 238 -29.26 18.78 10.40
CA SER A 238 -30.32 19.68 10.87
C SER A 238 -29.82 21.12 11.06
N ARG A 239 -28.54 21.31 11.34
CA ARG A 239 -27.89 22.62 11.48
C ARG A 239 -27.90 23.41 10.18
N LEU A 240 -28.02 22.73 9.03
CA LEU A 240 -27.95 23.29 7.69
C LEU A 240 -29.33 23.36 6.99
N ALA A 241 -30.26 22.55 7.47
CA ALA A 241 -31.56 22.36 6.81
C ALA A 241 -32.57 23.49 7.12
N VAL A 242 -33.51 23.70 6.22
CA VAL A 242 -34.74 24.46 6.51
C VAL A 242 -35.55 23.73 7.59
N PRO A 243 -36.45 24.41 8.31
CA PRO A 243 -37.38 23.75 9.26
C PRO A 243 -38.07 22.55 8.59
N TYR A 244 -38.09 21.42 9.30
CA TYR A 244 -38.62 20.13 8.80
C TYR A 244 -37.98 19.62 7.50
N GLY A 245 -36.77 20.12 7.18
CA GLY A 245 -36.05 19.79 5.96
C GLY A 245 -35.25 18.48 6.01
N VAL A 246 -35.07 17.85 7.19
CA VAL A 246 -34.34 16.58 7.34
C VAL A 246 -35.31 15.40 7.28
N SER A 247 -34.93 14.37 6.54
CA SER A 247 -35.72 13.13 6.43
C SER A 247 -34.82 11.91 6.30
N VAL A 248 -35.23 10.78 6.86
CA VAL A 248 -34.59 9.48 6.65
C VAL A 248 -35.36 8.71 5.59
N LYS A 249 -34.70 8.25 4.57
CA LYS A 249 -35.25 7.42 3.50
C LYS A 249 -34.58 6.04 3.53
N TYR A 250 -35.34 5.02 3.22
CA TYR A 250 -34.88 3.65 3.12
C TYR A 250 -34.07 3.22 4.38
N PRO A 251 -34.64 3.31 5.60
CA PRO A 251 -33.94 2.88 6.81
C PRO A 251 -33.69 1.37 6.74
N PHE A 252 -32.47 0.95 7.15
CA PHE A 252 -32.06 -0.46 7.20
C PHE A 252 -32.12 -1.18 5.85
N HIS A 253 -31.98 -0.45 4.74
CA HIS A 253 -31.95 -1.05 3.42
C HIS A 253 -30.66 -1.85 3.24
N VAL A 254 -30.81 -3.13 2.80
CA VAL A 254 -29.67 -4.00 2.56
C VAL A 254 -29.42 -4.11 1.07
N GLU A 255 -28.23 -3.75 0.66
CA GLU A 255 -27.78 -3.85 -0.73
C GLU A 255 -26.64 -4.85 -0.85
N ARG A 256 -26.60 -5.57 -1.98
CA ARG A 256 -25.48 -6.46 -2.30
C ARG A 256 -24.32 -5.66 -2.89
N HIS A 257 -23.13 -5.89 -2.33
CA HIS A 257 -21.89 -5.24 -2.72
C HIS A 257 -20.82 -6.29 -3.06
N GLY A 258 -20.89 -6.85 -4.26
CA GLY A 258 -20.03 -7.95 -4.68
C GLY A 258 -20.31 -9.21 -3.84
N ARG A 259 -19.37 -9.60 -2.97
CA ARG A 259 -19.46 -10.78 -2.10
C ARG A 259 -19.99 -10.46 -0.69
N ILE A 260 -20.52 -9.27 -0.46
CA ILE A 260 -21.09 -8.87 0.83
C ILE A 260 -22.45 -8.20 0.64
N LEU A 261 -23.30 -8.37 1.64
CA LEU A 261 -24.54 -7.62 1.87
C LEU A 261 -24.23 -6.53 2.89
N GLN A 262 -24.72 -5.31 2.64
CA GLN A 262 -24.45 -4.15 3.49
C GLN A 262 -25.73 -3.41 3.82
N MET A 263 -25.96 -3.15 5.11
CA MET A 263 -27.10 -2.34 5.56
C MET A 263 -26.76 -0.85 5.44
N THR A 264 -27.62 -0.09 4.78
CA THR A 264 -27.49 1.36 4.61
C THR A 264 -28.78 2.08 5.03
N SER A 265 -28.68 3.36 5.32
CA SER A 265 -29.81 4.26 5.52
C SER A 265 -29.48 5.59 4.85
N ARG A 266 -30.47 6.21 4.21
CA ARG A 266 -30.24 7.50 3.56
C ARG A 266 -30.82 8.64 4.39
N VAL A 267 -29.96 9.59 4.80
CA VAL A 267 -30.37 10.82 5.48
C VAL A 267 -30.27 11.99 4.50
N ASN A 268 -31.38 12.67 4.27
CA ASN A 268 -31.47 13.83 3.39
C ASN A 268 -31.70 15.10 4.19
N ALA A 269 -31.16 16.22 3.69
CA ALA A 269 -31.41 17.56 4.21
C ALA A 269 -31.69 18.53 3.06
N ARG A 270 -32.80 19.25 3.15
CA ARG A 270 -33.09 20.38 2.29
C ARG A 270 -32.41 21.62 2.84
N LEU A 271 -31.34 22.08 2.14
CA LEU A 271 -30.49 23.15 2.60
C LEU A 271 -31.20 24.51 2.63
N ARG A 272 -30.80 25.36 3.57
CA ARG A 272 -31.15 26.78 3.54
C ARG A 272 -30.48 27.43 2.32
N LYS A 273 -31.15 28.44 1.76
CA LYS A 273 -30.61 29.22 0.63
C LYS A 273 -29.27 29.87 1.05
N GLY A 274 -28.26 29.79 0.19
CA GLY A 274 -26.94 30.34 0.44
C GLY A 274 -26.02 29.46 1.30
N THR A 275 -26.41 28.22 1.64
CA THR A 275 -25.52 27.29 2.35
C THR A 275 -24.34 26.92 1.45
N GLY A 276 -23.12 27.34 1.80
CA GLY A 276 -21.86 27.07 1.10
C GLY A 276 -21.19 25.79 1.55
N THR A 277 -20.10 25.43 0.88
CA THR A 277 -19.28 24.24 1.19
C THR A 277 -18.61 24.36 2.56
N ALA A 278 -18.13 25.56 2.91
CA ALA A 278 -17.53 25.82 4.22
C ALA A 278 -18.49 25.53 5.37
N ALA A 279 -19.74 25.99 5.25
CA ALA A 279 -20.79 25.76 6.25
C ALA A 279 -21.12 24.26 6.37
N ILE A 280 -21.18 23.53 5.24
CA ILE A 280 -21.41 22.08 5.21
C ILE A 280 -20.31 21.35 5.98
N LEU A 281 -19.05 21.60 5.66
CA LEU A 281 -17.90 20.96 6.35
C LEU A 281 -17.88 21.30 7.85
N ARG A 282 -18.10 22.55 8.21
CA ARG A 282 -18.14 23.00 9.63
C ARG A 282 -19.20 22.27 10.44
N ALA A 283 -20.35 22.00 9.85
CA ALA A 283 -21.46 21.35 10.53
C ALA A 283 -21.30 19.83 10.64
N THR A 284 -20.59 19.19 9.72
CA THR A 284 -20.66 17.73 9.55
C THR A 284 -19.32 17.00 9.72
N PHE A 285 -18.16 17.67 9.46
CA PHE A 285 -16.85 17.01 9.49
C PHE A 285 -16.29 16.88 10.93
N PRO A 286 -15.60 15.76 11.26
CA PRO A 286 -15.52 14.52 10.49
C PRO A 286 -16.86 13.75 10.51
N CYS A 287 -16.98 12.77 9.61
CA CYS A 287 -18.18 11.93 9.53
C CYS A 287 -18.48 11.23 10.86
N GLY A 288 -19.73 11.20 11.26
CA GLY A 288 -20.16 10.57 12.51
C GLY A 288 -19.90 9.07 12.57
N SER A 289 -20.01 8.37 11.41
CA SER A 289 -19.83 6.91 11.32
C SER A 289 -18.44 6.42 11.71
N ILE A 290 -17.42 7.29 11.57
CA ILE A 290 -15.99 6.97 11.85
C ILE A 290 -15.46 7.66 13.12
N THR A 291 -16.31 8.28 13.91
CA THR A 291 -15.98 8.93 15.17
C THR A 291 -16.69 8.25 16.32
N GLY A 292 -17.89 8.65 16.61
CA GLY A 292 -18.75 8.16 17.67
C GLY A 292 -19.62 9.27 18.26
N ALA A 293 -20.31 9.00 19.36
CA ALA A 293 -21.27 9.90 19.96
C ALA A 293 -21.07 10.00 21.48
N PRO A 294 -20.99 11.21 22.05
CA PRO A 294 -20.96 12.55 21.41
C PRO A 294 -19.65 12.83 20.68
N LYS A 295 -19.72 13.41 19.47
CA LYS A 295 -18.58 13.56 18.54
C LYS A 295 -17.35 14.21 19.18
N HIS A 296 -17.50 15.37 19.81
CA HIS A 296 -16.38 16.13 20.40
C HIS A 296 -15.61 15.30 21.45
N ASN A 297 -16.31 14.73 22.44
CA ASN A 297 -15.67 13.97 23.50
C ASN A 297 -15.05 12.67 22.95
N THR A 298 -15.75 12.01 22.02
CA THR A 298 -15.25 10.80 21.40
C THR A 298 -13.95 11.04 20.61
N MET A 299 -13.85 12.15 19.88
CA MET A 299 -12.61 12.48 19.15
C MET A 299 -11.44 12.75 20.10
N ARG A 300 -11.68 13.37 21.26
CA ARG A 300 -10.67 13.52 22.32
C ARG A 300 -10.20 12.17 22.85
N LEU A 301 -11.11 11.22 23.03
CA LEU A 301 -10.79 9.85 23.47
C LEU A 301 -10.02 9.08 22.39
N ILE A 302 -10.42 9.19 21.12
CA ILE A 302 -9.70 8.61 19.99
C ILE A 302 -8.25 9.10 19.97
N HIS A 303 -8.03 10.40 20.07
CA HIS A 303 -6.67 10.97 20.12
C HIS A 303 -5.83 10.43 21.30
N ARG A 304 -6.45 10.14 22.43
CA ARG A 304 -5.78 9.54 23.60
C ARG A 304 -5.43 8.07 23.40
N PHE A 305 -6.27 7.30 22.70
CA PHE A 305 -6.13 5.85 22.58
C PHE A 305 -5.36 5.39 21.32
N GLU A 306 -5.31 6.19 20.28
CA GLU A 306 -4.60 5.85 19.06
C GLU A 306 -3.15 6.35 19.11
N SER A 307 -2.20 5.47 18.75
CA SER A 307 -0.76 5.74 18.81
C SER A 307 -0.23 6.55 17.63
N SER A 308 -0.99 6.66 16.54
CA SER A 308 -0.57 7.34 15.31
C SER A 308 -1.72 8.09 14.65
N PRO A 309 -1.42 9.19 13.92
CA PRO A 309 -2.43 9.97 13.23
C PRO A 309 -3.18 9.13 12.19
N ARG A 310 -4.39 9.54 11.89
CA ARG A 310 -5.23 8.92 10.85
C ARG A 310 -4.94 9.45 9.46
N ASP A 311 -4.51 10.71 9.35
CA ASP A 311 -4.31 11.45 8.10
C ASP A 311 -5.55 11.37 7.22
N ILE A 312 -5.38 10.97 5.93
CA ILE A 312 -6.53 10.83 5.03
C ILE A 312 -7.46 9.67 5.41
N TYR A 313 -6.94 8.64 6.09
CA TYR A 313 -7.79 7.55 6.58
C TYR A 313 -8.86 8.09 7.52
N THR A 314 -10.13 7.73 7.29
CA THR A 314 -11.32 8.30 7.97
C THR A 314 -11.55 9.80 7.75
N GLY A 315 -10.75 10.44 6.91
CA GLY A 315 -11.02 11.75 6.35
C GLY A 315 -12.00 11.69 5.18
N ALA A 316 -11.84 12.59 4.21
CA ALA A 316 -12.70 12.62 3.02
C ALA A 316 -11.93 12.99 1.74
N LEU A 317 -12.32 12.37 0.63
CA LEU A 317 -11.84 12.64 -0.73
C LEU A 317 -13.03 12.86 -1.65
N GLY A 318 -12.90 13.79 -2.60
CA GLY A 318 -13.89 13.95 -3.64
C GLY A 318 -13.81 15.27 -4.37
N TYR A 319 -14.92 15.69 -4.99
CA TYR A 319 -14.98 16.88 -5.82
C TYR A 319 -16.04 17.88 -5.35
N VAL A 320 -15.85 19.13 -5.72
CA VAL A 320 -16.78 20.24 -5.52
C VAL A 320 -17.00 20.99 -6.84
N GLU A 321 -18.26 21.13 -7.22
CA GLU A 321 -18.74 21.96 -8.32
C GLU A 321 -19.72 23.01 -7.77
N ARG A 322 -20.16 23.98 -8.58
CA ARG A 322 -21.06 25.06 -8.12
C ARG A 322 -22.26 24.57 -7.32
N ASP A 323 -22.96 23.56 -7.86
CA ASP A 323 -24.19 23.01 -7.27
C ASP A 323 -24.09 21.54 -6.88
N ARG A 324 -22.87 20.96 -6.99
CA ARG A 324 -22.62 19.55 -6.69
C ARG A 324 -21.40 19.40 -5.80
N LEU A 325 -21.55 18.51 -4.84
CA LEU A 325 -20.47 18.05 -3.99
C LEU A 325 -20.58 16.53 -3.89
N ARG A 326 -19.46 15.82 -3.96
CA ARG A 326 -19.42 14.43 -3.59
C ARG A 326 -18.12 14.11 -2.87
N LEU A 327 -18.23 13.71 -1.62
CA LEU A 327 -17.12 13.32 -0.75
C LEU A 327 -17.38 11.92 -0.21
N ASN A 328 -16.38 11.06 -0.23
CA ASN A 328 -16.42 9.76 0.45
C ASN A 328 -15.98 9.88 1.91
N VAL A 329 -16.22 8.83 2.70
CA VAL A 329 -15.46 8.55 3.93
C VAL A 329 -14.22 7.77 3.49
N ALA A 330 -13.03 8.29 3.68
CA ALA A 330 -11.80 7.68 3.20
C ALA A 330 -11.39 6.47 4.05
N ILE A 331 -12.19 5.40 4.03
CA ILE A 331 -11.90 4.09 4.61
C ILE A 331 -11.46 3.11 3.51
N ARG A 332 -10.86 1.97 3.90
CA ARG A 332 -10.20 1.05 2.95
C ARG A 332 -9.20 1.81 2.06
N THR A 333 -8.43 2.67 2.70
CA THR A 333 -7.49 3.59 2.05
C THR A 333 -6.07 3.20 2.37
N LEU A 334 -5.30 2.96 1.32
CA LEU A 334 -3.86 2.70 1.35
C LEU A 334 -3.14 3.96 0.85
N THR A 335 -2.20 4.45 1.63
CA THR A 335 -1.27 5.51 1.20
C THR A 335 0.11 4.92 0.94
N LEU A 336 0.76 5.38 -0.13
CA LEU A 336 2.12 5.00 -0.50
C LEU A 336 2.97 6.26 -0.58
N HIS A 337 3.92 6.40 0.32
CA HIS A 337 4.83 7.54 0.35
C HIS A 337 6.24 7.07 0.70
N ASP A 338 7.24 7.45 -0.09
CA ASP A 338 8.64 7.09 0.09
C ASP A 338 8.89 5.58 0.35
N GLY A 339 8.24 4.73 -0.44
CA GLY A 339 8.35 3.27 -0.32
C GLY A 339 7.58 2.65 0.85
N THR A 340 6.97 3.48 1.71
CA THR A 340 6.16 3.03 2.84
C THR A 340 4.69 2.93 2.43
N ALA A 341 4.07 1.82 2.75
CA ALA A 341 2.63 1.59 2.63
C ALA A 341 1.97 1.72 4.01
N THR A 342 0.91 2.52 4.11
CA THR A 342 0.14 2.66 5.35
C THR A 342 -1.34 2.45 5.06
N PHE A 343 -2.00 1.58 5.85
CA PHE A 343 -3.42 1.28 5.73
C PHE A 343 -4.08 1.35 7.11
N GLY A 344 -5.14 2.16 7.22
CA GLY A 344 -5.93 2.25 8.45
C GLY A 344 -7.06 1.20 8.48
N VAL A 345 -7.30 0.63 9.66
CA VAL A 345 -8.40 -0.32 9.90
C VAL A 345 -8.90 -0.22 11.34
N GLY A 346 -10.19 -0.46 11.55
CA GLY A 346 -10.79 -0.43 12.88
C GLY A 346 -12.30 -0.64 12.85
N GLY A 347 -12.93 -0.45 14.00
CA GLY A 347 -14.36 -0.64 14.21
C GLY A 347 -14.95 0.25 15.28
N GLY A 348 -16.27 0.28 15.36
CA GLY A 348 -17.02 1.02 16.36
C GLY A 348 -17.16 0.21 17.64
N ILE A 349 -16.38 0.53 18.66
CA ILE A 349 -16.38 -0.15 19.95
C ILE A 349 -17.54 0.33 20.78
N THR A 350 -18.37 -0.61 21.23
CA THR A 350 -19.49 -0.42 22.16
C THR A 350 -19.23 -1.19 23.45
N ILE A 351 -20.08 -1.01 24.44
CA ILE A 351 -19.95 -1.75 25.72
C ILE A 351 -20.10 -3.28 25.55
N GLN A 352 -20.68 -3.73 24.43
CA GLN A 352 -20.88 -5.13 24.10
C GLN A 352 -19.79 -5.72 23.20
N SER A 353 -18.81 -4.91 22.77
CA SER A 353 -17.73 -5.38 21.90
C SER A 353 -16.78 -6.32 22.64
N ASP A 354 -16.41 -7.43 22.00
CA ASP A 354 -15.36 -8.34 22.46
C ASP A 354 -14.04 -7.98 21.77
N ALA A 355 -12.96 -7.87 22.54
CA ALA A 355 -11.68 -7.40 22.02
C ALA A 355 -11.07 -8.34 20.96
N ALA A 356 -11.23 -9.65 21.10
CA ALA A 356 -10.70 -10.63 20.17
C ALA A 356 -11.49 -10.62 18.86
N ASP A 357 -12.82 -10.46 18.96
CA ASP A 357 -13.69 -10.36 17.79
C ASP A 357 -13.43 -9.07 16.99
N GLU A 358 -13.29 -7.92 17.67
CA GLU A 358 -12.98 -6.64 17.03
C GLU A 358 -11.59 -6.66 16.36
N TYR A 359 -10.58 -7.28 17.01
CA TYR A 359 -9.26 -7.43 16.40
C TYR A 359 -9.31 -8.34 15.16
N ARG A 360 -10.07 -9.43 15.22
CA ARG A 360 -10.30 -10.33 14.08
C ARG A 360 -11.06 -9.63 12.95
N GLU A 361 -11.99 -8.74 13.28
CA GLU A 361 -12.68 -7.90 12.30
C GLU A 361 -11.71 -6.94 11.59
N CYS A 362 -10.74 -6.35 12.31
CA CYS A 362 -9.66 -5.56 11.70
C CYS A 362 -8.87 -6.40 10.68
N GLN A 363 -8.46 -7.61 11.05
CA GLN A 363 -7.75 -8.52 10.14
C GLN A 363 -8.60 -8.87 8.90
N THR A 364 -9.89 -9.16 9.08
CA THR A 364 -10.84 -9.46 7.99
C THR A 364 -10.99 -8.27 7.05
N LYS A 365 -11.11 -7.06 7.58
CA LYS A 365 -11.20 -5.83 6.79
C LYS A 365 -9.95 -5.55 5.97
N ALA A 366 -8.78 -5.98 6.43
CA ALA A 366 -7.50 -5.84 5.74
C ALA A 366 -7.17 -7.00 4.78
N ALA A 367 -7.90 -8.12 4.86
CA ALA A 367 -7.57 -9.35 4.13
C ALA A 367 -7.46 -9.19 2.60
N PHE A 368 -8.18 -8.23 2.00
CA PHE A 368 -8.13 -7.96 0.56
C PHE A 368 -6.78 -7.39 0.11
N LEU A 369 -5.97 -6.83 1.02
CA LEU A 369 -4.62 -6.36 0.74
C LEU A 369 -3.64 -7.52 0.50
N HIS A 370 -3.89 -8.67 1.16
CA HIS A 370 -3.03 -9.84 1.05
C HIS A 370 -3.32 -10.58 -0.25
N ALA A 371 -2.46 -10.40 -1.22
CA ALA A 371 -2.45 -11.14 -2.48
C ALA A 371 -1.15 -11.93 -2.58
N PRO A 372 -1.19 -13.23 -2.92
CA PRO A 372 0.03 -13.92 -3.34
C PRO A 372 0.72 -13.13 -4.46
N PRO A 373 2.06 -12.99 -4.42
CA PRO A 373 2.79 -12.31 -5.49
C PRO A 373 2.68 -13.09 -6.81
N ASP A 374 2.82 -12.38 -7.94
CA ASP A 374 2.81 -12.99 -9.28
C ASP A 374 4.20 -13.52 -9.69
N PHE A 375 5.03 -13.87 -8.72
CA PHE A 375 6.36 -14.44 -8.92
C PHE A 375 6.68 -15.50 -7.88
N ALA A 376 7.59 -16.41 -8.24
CA ALA A 376 8.17 -17.37 -7.31
C ALA A 376 9.48 -16.83 -6.72
N LEU A 377 9.86 -17.32 -5.54
CA LEU A 377 11.20 -17.14 -4.99
C LEU A 377 12.08 -18.31 -5.43
N PHE A 378 13.38 -18.08 -5.57
CA PHE A 378 14.28 -19.18 -5.87
C PHE A 378 15.67 -19.03 -5.24
N GLU A 379 16.33 -20.16 -5.06
CA GLU A 379 17.75 -20.22 -4.70
C GLU A 379 18.53 -21.05 -5.69
N THR A 380 19.84 -20.77 -5.79
CA THR A 380 20.74 -21.50 -6.67
C THR A 380 22.03 -21.81 -5.91
N LEU A 381 22.29 -23.09 -5.73
CA LEU A 381 23.39 -23.59 -4.92
C LEU A 381 24.37 -24.40 -5.76
N ARG A 382 25.63 -24.34 -5.37
CA ARG A 382 26.68 -25.22 -5.88
C ARG A 382 26.73 -26.48 -5.03
N ILE A 383 26.73 -27.63 -5.70
CA ILE A 383 26.92 -28.94 -5.07
C ILE A 383 28.26 -29.50 -5.51
N GLU A 384 29.06 -29.93 -4.54
CA GLU A 384 30.32 -30.65 -4.72
C GLU A 384 30.18 -32.04 -4.10
N GLY A 385 30.12 -33.08 -4.96
CA GLY A 385 29.81 -34.44 -4.50
C GLY A 385 28.45 -34.52 -3.84
N LYS A 386 28.40 -34.74 -2.53
CA LYS A 386 27.18 -34.81 -1.71
C LYS A 386 26.97 -33.58 -0.83
N GLN A 387 27.74 -32.53 -0.98
CA GLN A 387 27.67 -31.33 -0.16
C GLN A 387 27.10 -30.15 -0.95
N ALA A 388 26.02 -29.55 -0.45
CA ALA A 388 25.50 -28.27 -0.94
C ALA A 388 26.20 -27.14 -0.19
N LEU A 389 26.95 -26.30 -0.92
CA LEU A 389 27.70 -25.20 -0.31
C LEU A 389 26.75 -24.10 0.19
N PHE A 390 26.97 -23.68 1.45
CA PHE A 390 26.22 -22.58 2.11
C PHE A 390 24.70 -22.83 2.18
N PHE A 391 24.29 -24.10 2.30
CA PHE A 391 22.88 -24.46 2.24
C PHE A 391 22.05 -23.76 3.33
N ALA A 392 22.55 -23.69 4.56
CA ALA A 392 21.86 -23.04 5.66
C ALA A 392 21.57 -21.55 5.38
N GLU A 393 22.55 -20.84 4.83
CA GLU A 393 22.40 -19.43 4.49
C GLU A 393 21.44 -19.20 3.30
N HIS A 394 21.46 -20.10 2.32
CA HIS A 394 20.49 -20.08 1.21
C HIS A 394 19.07 -20.31 1.72
N LEU A 395 18.87 -21.28 2.59
CA LEU A 395 17.57 -21.60 3.16
C LEU A 395 17.05 -20.45 4.05
N ALA A 396 17.93 -19.86 4.86
CA ALA A 396 17.59 -18.69 5.68
C ALA A 396 17.18 -17.48 4.83
N ARG A 397 17.90 -17.19 3.73
CA ARG A 397 17.53 -16.10 2.82
C ARG A 397 16.22 -16.36 2.10
N LEU A 398 15.95 -17.60 1.67
CA LEU A 398 14.67 -17.99 1.08
C LEU A 398 13.54 -17.80 2.07
N ALA A 399 13.69 -18.27 3.31
CA ALA A 399 12.69 -18.13 4.37
C ALA A 399 12.42 -16.65 4.73
N ALA A 400 13.48 -15.84 4.83
CA ALA A 400 13.32 -14.40 5.06
C ALA A 400 12.57 -13.71 3.92
N SER A 401 12.89 -14.02 2.66
CA SER A 401 12.15 -13.50 1.51
C SER A 401 10.70 -13.99 1.47
N ALA A 402 10.46 -15.25 1.84
CA ALA A 402 9.11 -15.82 1.93
C ALA A 402 8.27 -15.10 2.99
N ALA A 403 8.86 -14.80 4.15
CA ALA A 403 8.19 -14.02 5.20
C ALA A 403 7.83 -12.61 4.73
N THR A 404 8.75 -11.90 4.04
CA THR A 404 8.53 -10.57 3.48
C THR A 404 7.30 -10.53 2.55
N PHE A 405 7.11 -11.55 1.71
CA PHE A 405 6.00 -11.61 0.75
C PHE A 405 4.81 -12.45 1.23
N ALA A 406 4.80 -12.85 2.51
CA ALA A 406 3.77 -13.72 3.09
C ALA A 406 3.54 -15.02 2.29
N ILE A 407 4.62 -15.59 1.74
CA ILE A 407 4.61 -16.89 1.04
C ILE A 407 4.80 -18.01 2.09
N PRO A 408 3.92 -19.01 2.16
CA PRO A 408 4.14 -20.16 3.03
C PRO A 408 5.47 -20.88 2.70
N CYS A 409 6.32 -21.11 3.70
CA CYS A 409 7.64 -21.74 3.49
C CYS A 409 7.92 -22.80 4.56
N ASP A 410 7.76 -24.05 4.17
CA ASP A 410 8.16 -25.19 5.00
C ASP A 410 9.65 -25.52 4.76
N THR A 411 10.50 -24.92 5.59
CA THR A 411 11.96 -25.10 5.50
C THR A 411 12.38 -26.54 5.79
N ALA A 412 11.65 -27.28 6.64
CA ALA A 412 11.95 -28.68 6.95
C ALA A 412 11.68 -29.59 5.75
N ALA A 413 10.55 -29.40 5.08
CA ALA A 413 10.21 -30.14 3.86
C ALA A 413 11.21 -29.84 2.71
N ILE A 414 11.60 -28.57 2.54
CA ILE A 414 12.62 -28.17 1.56
C ILE A 414 13.96 -28.86 1.88
N GLN A 415 14.39 -28.83 3.14
CA GLN A 415 15.63 -29.47 3.58
C GLN A 415 15.62 -30.98 3.33
N ALA A 416 14.53 -31.67 3.68
CA ALA A 416 14.38 -33.11 3.43
C ALA A 416 14.50 -33.44 1.93
N THR A 417 13.86 -32.64 1.07
CA THR A 417 13.92 -32.83 -0.39
C THR A 417 15.33 -32.58 -0.93
N VAL A 418 16.04 -31.55 -0.45
CA VAL A 418 17.45 -31.29 -0.84
C VAL A 418 18.34 -32.46 -0.43
N ILE A 419 18.24 -32.99 0.79
CA ILE A 419 19.01 -34.16 1.26
C ILE A 419 18.79 -35.35 0.33
N HIS A 420 17.56 -35.62 -0.09
CA HIS A 420 17.25 -36.69 -1.04
C HIS A 420 17.99 -36.50 -2.38
N HIS A 421 18.01 -35.30 -2.94
CA HIS A 421 18.74 -34.97 -4.16
C HIS A 421 20.28 -35.08 -4.01
N LEU A 422 20.82 -34.86 -2.81
CA LEU A 422 22.25 -35.00 -2.54
C LEU A 422 22.70 -36.45 -2.44
N ALA A 423 21.85 -37.35 -1.94
CA ALA A 423 22.18 -38.76 -1.66
C ALA A 423 22.68 -39.50 -2.91
N ASN A 424 22.08 -39.25 -4.08
CA ASN A 424 22.31 -39.98 -5.32
C ASN A 424 23.20 -39.27 -6.34
N GLY A 425 23.79 -38.10 -5.97
CA GLY A 425 24.52 -37.28 -6.91
C GLY A 425 26.04 -37.40 -6.82
N ARG A 426 26.73 -37.24 -7.96
CA ARG A 426 28.20 -37.20 -8.08
C ARG A 426 28.63 -35.96 -8.87
N GLY A 427 29.87 -35.52 -8.64
CA GLY A 427 30.52 -34.42 -9.38
C GLY A 427 30.00 -33.03 -8.99
N LEU A 428 30.33 -32.08 -9.83
CA LEU A 428 29.96 -30.69 -9.69
C LEU A 428 28.57 -30.43 -10.31
N ARG A 429 27.64 -29.87 -9.53
CA ARG A 429 26.25 -29.63 -9.97
C ARG A 429 25.72 -28.30 -9.47
N ARG A 430 24.74 -27.78 -10.18
CA ARG A 430 23.86 -26.68 -9.77
C ARG A 430 22.56 -27.27 -9.25
N LEU A 431 22.16 -26.91 -8.04
CA LEU A 431 20.83 -27.16 -7.51
C LEU A 431 20.05 -25.86 -7.50
N LYS A 432 18.80 -25.89 -7.98
CA LYS A 432 17.87 -24.77 -7.91
C LYS A 432 16.67 -25.18 -7.10
N ILE A 433 16.33 -24.37 -6.09
CA ILE A 433 15.12 -24.47 -5.28
C ILE A 433 14.18 -23.39 -5.80
N THR A 434 12.95 -23.71 -6.16
CA THR A 434 11.89 -22.76 -6.51
C THR A 434 10.77 -22.90 -5.49
N LEU A 435 10.39 -21.79 -4.84
CA LEU A 435 9.26 -21.71 -3.91
C LEU A 435 8.16 -20.88 -4.58
N HIS A 436 7.03 -21.51 -4.87
CA HIS A 436 5.87 -20.88 -5.49
C HIS A 436 5.05 -20.07 -4.49
N PRO A 437 4.22 -19.11 -4.97
CA PRO A 437 3.40 -18.26 -4.10
C PRO A 437 2.42 -19.03 -3.19
N ASP A 438 2.04 -20.24 -3.56
CA ASP A 438 1.16 -21.12 -2.79
C ASP A 438 1.91 -22.01 -1.76
N GLY A 439 3.24 -21.82 -1.60
CA GLY A 439 4.10 -22.57 -0.70
C GLY A 439 4.61 -23.89 -1.27
N ARG A 440 4.16 -24.33 -2.44
CA ARG A 440 4.75 -25.51 -3.09
C ARG A 440 6.20 -25.23 -3.48
N HIS A 441 7.10 -26.17 -3.26
CA HIS A 441 8.48 -26.07 -3.70
C HIS A 441 8.82 -27.10 -4.76
N HIS A 442 9.75 -26.75 -5.63
CA HIS A 442 10.32 -27.61 -6.65
C HIS A 442 11.84 -27.53 -6.59
N ILE A 443 12.51 -28.69 -6.73
CA ILE A 443 13.98 -28.77 -6.72
C ILE A 443 14.45 -29.48 -7.98
N GLU A 444 15.39 -28.85 -8.67
CA GLU A 444 16.03 -29.39 -9.87
C GLU A 444 17.56 -29.34 -9.73
N THR A 445 18.24 -30.32 -10.32
CA THR A 445 19.71 -30.39 -10.35
C THR A 445 20.21 -30.57 -11.78
N HIS A 446 21.24 -29.84 -12.13
CA HIS A 446 21.90 -29.90 -13.43
C HIS A 446 23.41 -30.02 -13.25
N PRO A 447 24.14 -30.65 -14.19
CA PRO A 447 25.59 -30.55 -14.24
C PRO A 447 26.04 -29.10 -14.23
N LEU A 448 27.18 -28.84 -13.62
CA LEU A 448 27.81 -27.52 -13.60
C LEU A 448 29.24 -27.68 -14.10
N ASP A 449 29.58 -26.98 -15.16
CA ASP A 449 30.92 -26.92 -15.67
C ASP A 449 31.83 -26.13 -14.71
N GLU A 450 33.14 -26.34 -14.83
CA GLU A 450 34.14 -25.52 -14.14
C GLU A 450 33.94 -24.05 -14.49
N GLN A 451 34.01 -23.20 -13.49
CA GLN A 451 33.73 -21.79 -13.66
C GLN A 451 34.99 -20.99 -13.91
N PRO A 452 34.94 -19.98 -14.79
CA PRO A 452 36.11 -19.14 -15.04
C PRO A 452 36.49 -18.36 -13.77
N THR A 453 37.80 -18.29 -13.51
CA THR A 453 38.35 -17.46 -12.43
C THR A 453 38.57 -16.00 -12.85
N THR A 454 38.63 -15.79 -14.18
CA THR A 454 38.82 -14.47 -14.80
C THR A 454 37.74 -14.24 -15.86
N VAL A 455 37.13 -13.05 -15.89
CA VAL A 455 36.02 -12.70 -16.75
C VAL A 455 36.09 -11.24 -17.24
N ALA A 456 35.43 -10.95 -18.38
CA ALA A 456 35.17 -9.59 -18.79
C ALA A 456 33.80 -9.13 -18.28
N CYS A 457 33.62 -7.85 -18.00
CA CYS A 457 32.30 -7.26 -17.71
C CYS A 457 32.07 -5.96 -18.50
N CYS A 458 30.84 -5.46 -18.52
CA CYS A 458 30.51 -4.14 -19.05
C CYS A 458 29.61 -3.38 -18.06
N LEU A 459 29.42 -2.09 -18.27
CA LEU A 459 28.43 -1.30 -17.55
C LEU A 459 27.10 -1.39 -18.31
N TYR A 460 25.99 -1.64 -17.60
CA TYR A 460 24.65 -1.59 -18.22
C TYR A 460 24.21 -0.13 -18.38
N PRO A 461 23.77 0.30 -19.57
CA PRO A 461 23.53 1.72 -19.85
C PRO A 461 22.27 2.29 -19.20
N GLU A 462 21.28 1.44 -18.89
CA GLU A 462 20.04 1.87 -18.27
C GLU A 462 20.20 1.98 -16.75
N ALA A 463 20.01 3.20 -16.22
CA ALA A 463 20.01 3.44 -14.78
C ALA A 463 18.69 2.96 -14.15
N LEU A 464 18.78 2.16 -13.10
CA LEU A 464 17.62 1.58 -12.43
C LEU A 464 17.01 2.54 -11.39
N PRO A 465 15.69 2.51 -11.17
CA PRO A 465 15.07 3.31 -10.14
C PRO A 465 15.60 2.93 -8.75
N VAL A 466 15.63 3.88 -7.83
CA VAL A 466 15.85 3.64 -6.40
C VAL A 466 14.58 3.10 -5.74
N HIS A 467 14.70 2.56 -4.53
CA HIS A 467 13.58 2.02 -3.73
C HIS A 467 12.84 0.85 -4.40
N ASP A 468 13.60 -0.02 -5.09
CA ASP A 468 13.05 -1.24 -5.68
C ASP A 468 13.22 -2.44 -4.71
N LEU A 469 12.16 -2.75 -3.98
CA LEU A 469 12.13 -3.87 -3.04
C LEU A 469 12.46 -5.21 -3.71
N LEU A 470 12.01 -5.45 -4.95
CA LEU A 470 12.18 -6.74 -5.63
C LEU A 470 13.66 -7.08 -5.88
N ARG A 471 14.54 -6.09 -6.08
CA ARG A 471 15.99 -6.33 -6.23
C ARG A 471 16.65 -6.92 -4.99
N ARG A 472 16.10 -6.65 -3.80
CA ARG A 472 16.61 -7.19 -2.53
C ARG A 472 16.29 -8.68 -2.35
N HIS A 473 15.44 -9.24 -3.21
CA HIS A 473 14.97 -10.61 -3.13
C HIS A 473 15.25 -11.38 -4.41
N LYS A 474 15.52 -12.69 -4.26
CA LYS A 474 15.81 -13.56 -5.40
C LYS A 474 14.50 -14.12 -5.98
N THR A 475 13.82 -13.31 -6.80
CA THR A 475 12.52 -13.60 -7.40
C THR A 475 12.65 -14.14 -8.82
N SER A 476 11.61 -14.82 -9.32
CA SER A 476 11.52 -15.24 -10.72
C SER A 476 11.26 -14.06 -11.68
N TYR A 477 10.85 -12.88 -11.19
CA TYR A 477 10.77 -11.66 -11.97
C TYR A 477 12.18 -11.08 -12.16
N ARG A 478 12.77 -11.33 -13.31
CA ARG A 478 14.17 -11.02 -13.61
C ARG A 478 14.36 -10.20 -14.89
N VAL A 479 13.32 -9.51 -15.33
CA VAL A 479 13.32 -8.83 -16.64
C VAL A 479 14.55 -7.91 -16.80
N VAL A 480 14.86 -7.10 -15.80
CA VAL A 480 16.01 -6.18 -15.83
C VAL A 480 17.34 -6.96 -15.82
N ASN A 481 17.48 -7.94 -14.90
CA ASN A 481 18.70 -8.74 -14.81
C ASN A 481 18.97 -9.52 -16.11
N ASP A 482 17.91 -10.06 -16.73
CA ASP A 482 18.03 -10.86 -17.96
C ASP A 482 18.33 -9.97 -19.17
N ARG A 483 17.77 -8.77 -19.26
CA ARG A 483 18.15 -7.74 -20.25
C ARG A 483 19.60 -7.33 -20.11
N ALA A 484 20.04 -7.05 -18.88
CA ALA A 484 21.43 -6.67 -18.62
C ALA A 484 22.40 -7.80 -18.93
N LEU A 485 22.04 -9.06 -18.61
CA LEU A 485 22.82 -10.23 -18.99
C LEU A 485 22.90 -10.39 -20.52
N ALA A 486 21.77 -10.27 -21.22
CA ALA A 486 21.75 -10.34 -22.68
C ALA A 486 22.63 -9.25 -23.31
N TYR A 487 22.56 -8.02 -22.77
CA TYR A 487 23.43 -6.91 -23.18
C TYR A 487 24.92 -7.25 -23.00
N ALA A 488 25.31 -7.86 -21.88
CA ALA A 488 26.67 -8.31 -21.64
C ALA A 488 27.11 -9.38 -22.65
N VAL A 489 26.27 -10.40 -22.85
CA VAL A 489 26.57 -11.53 -23.74
C VAL A 489 26.78 -11.07 -25.20
N THR A 490 25.96 -10.14 -25.71
CA THR A 490 26.12 -9.59 -27.07
C THR A 490 27.44 -8.84 -27.27
N ARG A 491 28.11 -8.43 -26.16
CA ARG A 491 29.42 -7.77 -26.16
C ARG A 491 30.58 -8.68 -25.79
N GLY A 492 30.33 -9.99 -25.63
CA GLY A 492 31.35 -10.94 -25.19
C GLY A 492 31.71 -10.81 -23.71
N ALA A 493 30.90 -10.08 -22.91
CA ALA A 493 31.08 -9.95 -21.48
C ALA A 493 30.37 -11.08 -20.73
N PHE A 494 30.94 -11.44 -19.57
CA PHE A 494 30.35 -12.44 -18.68
C PHE A 494 29.16 -11.91 -17.91
N ASP A 495 29.18 -10.64 -17.50
CA ASP A 495 28.14 -10.00 -16.72
C ASP A 495 28.09 -8.48 -16.98
N ALA A 496 26.96 -7.84 -16.67
CA ALA A 496 26.82 -6.40 -16.73
C ALA A 496 26.66 -5.82 -15.33
N ILE A 497 27.43 -4.79 -15.01
CA ILE A 497 27.34 -4.03 -13.76
C ILE A 497 26.16 -3.06 -13.89
N LEU A 498 25.26 -3.07 -12.91
CA LEU A 498 24.07 -2.24 -12.83
C LEU A 498 24.36 -0.96 -12.02
N SER A 499 23.68 0.13 -12.35
CA SER A 499 23.67 1.38 -11.58
C SER A 499 22.26 1.92 -11.40
N ASN A 500 22.07 2.81 -10.42
CA ASN A 500 20.78 3.46 -10.17
C ASN A 500 20.75 4.91 -10.68
N THR A 501 19.56 5.53 -10.61
CA THR A 501 19.31 6.92 -11.06
C THR A 501 20.08 7.98 -10.25
N ARG A 502 20.74 7.61 -9.14
CA ARG A 502 21.67 8.46 -8.38
C ARG A 502 23.12 8.33 -8.84
N GLY A 503 23.40 7.48 -9.85
CA GLY A 503 24.76 7.19 -10.32
C GLY A 503 25.54 6.23 -9.42
N GLU A 504 24.86 5.56 -8.49
CA GLU A 504 25.47 4.59 -7.58
C GLU A 504 25.53 3.22 -8.27
N LEU A 505 26.70 2.55 -8.17
CA LEU A 505 26.85 1.17 -8.63
C LEU A 505 26.13 0.22 -7.68
N LEU A 506 25.48 -0.78 -8.24
CA LEU A 506 24.69 -1.76 -7.51
C LEU A 506 25.43 -3.11 -7.45
N GLU A 507 25.16 -3.97 -8.39
CA GLU A 507 25.67 -5.34 -8.48
C GLU A 507 25.76 -5.75 -9.96
N GLY A 508 26.27 -6.93 -10.27
CA GLY A 508 26.12 -7.50 -11.60
C GLY A 508 24.74 -8.10 -11.81
N SER A 509 24.34 -8.37 -13.05
CA SER A 509 23.03 -8.97 -13.35
C SER A 509 22.79 -10.33 -12.64
N ARG A 510 23.86 -11.01 -12.24
CA ARG A 510 23.85 -12.31 -11.52
C ARG A 510 24.94 -12.46 -10.47
N SER A 511 25.68 -11.40 -10.13
CA SER A 511 26.82 -11.41 -9.20
C SER A 511 26.85 -10.16 -8.32
N SER A 512 27.45 -10.27 -7.13
CA SER A 512 27.78 -9.10 -6.31
C SER A 512 29.07 -8.47 -6.80
N LEU A 513 29.19 -7.14 -6.68
CA LEU A 513 30.35 -6.32 -7.10
C LEU A 513 31.24 -6.00 -5.90
N ILE A 514 32.56 -6.11 -6.08
CA ILE A 514 33.58 -5.69 -5.13
C ILE A 514 34.69 -4.95 -5.89
N LEU A 515 35.08 -3.78 -5.40
CA LEU A 515 36.15 -2.95 -5.96
C LEU A 515 37.31 -2.85 -4.98
N ARG A 516 38.56 -2.83 -5.48
CA ARG A 516 39.71 -2.43 -4.71
C ARG A 516 40.05 -0.98 -5.02
N LEU A 517 40.13 -0.15 -3.99
CA LEU A 517 40.40 1.28 -4.09
C LEU A 517 41.36 1.66 -2.95
N ASP A 518 42.42 2.34 -3.27
CA ASP A 518 43.41 2.83 -2.30
C ASP A 518 43.91 1.71 -1.35
N GLY A 519 44.12 0.51 -1.91
CA GLY A 519 44.60 -0.68 -1.20
C GLY A 519 43.55 -1.43 -0.36
N ALA A 520 42.31 -0.94 -0.25
CA ALA A 520 41.21 -1.57 0.49
C ALA A 520 40.05 -2.07 -0.43
N TRP A 521 39.31 -3.07 0.05
CA TRP A 521 38.16 -3.62 -0.69
C TRP A 521 36.85 -2.98 -0.26
N TYR A 522 35.99 -2.70 -1.23
CA TYR A 522 34.66 -2.10 -1.02
C TYR A 522 33.60 -2.80 -1.84
N THR A 523 32.40 -2.88 -1.30
CA THR A 523 31.19 -3.41 -1.97
C THR A 523 30.01 -2.48 -1.71
N PRO A 524 29.05 -2.34 -2.65
CA PRO A 524 27.85 -1.52 -2.42
C PRO A 524 27.10 -1.97 -1.16
N PRO A 525 26.49 -1.04 -0.38
CA PRO A 525 25.72 -1.36 0.81
C PRO A 525 24.36 -1.98 0.45
N LEU A 526 23.77 -2.78 1.35
CA LEU A 526 22.43 -3.33 1.14
C LEU A 526 21.34 -2.25 0.99
N ALA A 527 21.59 -1.07 1.57
CA ALA A 527 20.69 0.10 1.43
C ALA A 527 20.60 0.64 -0.01
N ALA A 528 21.46 0.21 -0.92
CA ALA A 528 21.37 0.51 -2.36
C ALA A 528 20.37 -0.42 -3.10
N ASP A 529 19.58 -1.20 -2.39
CA ASP A 529 18.60 -2.17 -2.92
C ASP A 529 19.25 -3.25 -3.80
N ILE A 530 20.33 -3.84 -3.31
CA ILE A 530 20.97 -4.99 -3.94
C ILE A 530 20.57 -6.30 -3.26
N LEU A 531 20.72 -7.42 -3.97
CA LEU A 531 20.52 -8.74 -3.38
C LEU A 531 21.55 -8.97 -2.24
N PRO A 532 21.11 -9.45 -1.04
CA PRO A 532 22.03 -9.86 0.03
C PRO A 532 22.79 -11.14 -0.39
N GLY A 533 23.85 -10.97 -1.16
CA GLY A 533 24.65 -12.05 -1.73
C GLY A 533 25.35 -12.86 -0.66
N ILE A 534 25.13 -14.19 -0.61
CA ILE A 534 25.71 -15.07 0.41
C ILE A 534 27.26 -15.09 0.32
N ARG A 535 27.81 -15.16 -0.89
CA ARG A 535 29.27 -15.09 -1.08
C ARG A 535 29.80 -13.72 -0.65
N ARG A 536 29.09 -12.63 -0.97
CA ARG A 536 29.43 -11.28 -0.51
C ARG A 536 29.45 -11.18 1.01
N ALA A 537 28.41 -11.70 1.69
CA ALA A 537 28.33 -11.69 3.16
C ALA A 537 29.49 -12.45 3.81
N ARG A 538 29.89 -13.60 3.26
CA ARG A 538 31.02 -14.35 3.73
C ARG A 538 32.37 -13.63 3.52
N LEU A 539 32.53 -12.92 2.41
CA LEU A 539 33.72 -12.12 2.15
C LEU A 539 33.81 -10.87 3.04
N LEU A 540 32.68 -10.30 3.45
CA LEU A 540 32.63 -9.25 4.46
C LEU A 540 33.08 -9.75 5.84
N ALA A 541 32.70 -10.99 6.19
CA ALA A 541 33.14 -11.63 7.44
C ALA A 541 34.59 -12.11 7.41
N ASP A 542 35.04 -12.64 6.27
CA ASP A 542 36.42 -13.13 6.06
C ASP A 542 36.91 -12.76 4.65
N PRO A 543 37.69 -11.69 4.49
CA PRO A 543 38.24 -11.24 3.21
C PRO A 543 39.51 -11.98 2.76
N GLN A 544 39.98 -13.00 3.47
CA GLN A 544 41.18 -13.76 3.09
C GLN A 544 41.14 -14.28 1.63
N PRO A 545 39.99 -14.76 1.10
CA PRO A 545 39.90 -15.19 -0.29
C PRO A 545 40.13 -14.08 -1.34
N LEU A 546 40.14 -12.80 -0.94
CA LEU A 546 40.48 -11.64 -1.79
C LEU A 546 41.98 -11.29 -1.73
N GLY A 547 42.80 -12.06 -1.03
CA GLY A 547 44.20 -11.78 -0.77
C GLY A 547 44.44 -11.01 0.53
N GLY A 548 43.48 -11.04 1.46
CA GLY A 548 43.51 -10.36 2.76
C GLY A 548 43.08 -8.89 2.71
N GLY A 549 43.33 -8.18 3.81
CA GLY A 549 42.88 -6.80 4.00
C GLY A 549 41.48 -6.71 4.62
N THR A 550 40.82 -5.58 4.45
CA THR A 550 39.45 -5.36 4.93
C THR A 550 38.50 -5.16 3.76
N LEU A 551 37.31 -5.80 3.80
CA LEU A 551 36.19 -5.50 2.91
C LEU A 551 35.14 -4.70 3.69
N ARG A 552 34.71 -3.55 3.14
CA ARG A 552 33.73 -2.66 3.77
C ARG A 552 32.62 -2.32 2.81
N GLU A 553 31.44 -2.03 3.37
CA GLU A 553 30.35 -1.46 2.60
C GLU A 553 30.60 0.04 2.37
N ARG A 554 30.40 0.48 1.13
CA ARG A 554 30.51 1.88 0.72
C ARG A 554 29.69 2.11 -0.53
N VAL A 555 29.01 3.26 -0.64
CA VAL A 555 28.42 3.72 -1.91
C VAL A 555 29.56 3.87 -2.94
N LEU A 556 29.43 3.18 -4.06
CA LEU A 556 30.39 3.15 -5.16
C LEU A 556 29.75 3.83 -6.38
N THR A 557 30.59 4.48 -7.20
CA THR A 557 30.15 5.20 -8.40
C THR A 557 30.91 4.71 -9.64
N THR A 558 30.47 5.14 -10.82
CA THR A 558 31.19 4.87 -12.08
C THR A 558 32.59 5.45 -12.08
N ALA A 559 32.81 6.57 -11.38
CA ALA A 559 34.18 7.14 -11.20
C ALA A 559 35.06 6.23 -10.33
N ASP A 560 34.50 5.59 -9.29
CA ASP A 560 35.19 4.59 -8.49
C ASP A 560 35.58 3.35 -9.33
N LEU A 561 34.65 2.90 -10.21
CA LEU A 561 34.93 1.79 -11.13
C LEU A 561 36.06 2.10 -12.08
N ALA A 562 36.15 3.33 -12.60
CA ALA A 562 37.16 3.75 -13.54
C ALA A 562 38.57 3.81 -12.92
N ARG A 563 38.71 4.05 -11.61
CA ARG A 563 39.98 4.11 -10.88
C ARG A 563 40.29 2.87 -10.05
N ALA A 564 39.43 1.85 -10.13
CA ALA A 564 39.62 0.63 -9.33
C ALA A 564 40.92 -0.11 -9.70
N GLU A 565 41.70 -0.46 -8.69
CA GLU A 565 42.93 -1.28 -8.82
C GLU A 565 42.59 -2.72 -9.20
N ALA A 566 41.42 -3.21 -8.76
CA ALA A 566 40.90 -4.52 -9.12
C ALA A 566 39.37 -4.53 -8.98
N VAL A 567 38.71 -5.30 -9.82
CA VAL A 567 37.26 -5.54 -9.83
C VAL A 567 37.01 -7.03 -9.66
N ILE A 568 36.14 -7.38 -8.74
CA ILE A 568 35.72 -8.75 -8.46
C ILE A 568 34.20 -8.84 -8.65
N LEU A 569 33.75 -9.86 -9.37
CA LEU A 569 32.36 -10.34 -9.38
C LEU A 569 32.32 -11.64 -8.58
N CYS A 570 31.28 -11.81 -7.74
CA CYS A 570 31.16 -13.06 -6.98
C CYS A 570 29.71 -13.50 -6.79
N ASN A 571 29.48 -14.81 -6.71
CA ASN A 571 28.23 -15.42 -6.27
C ASN A 571 28.47 -16.83 -5.68
N SER A 572 27.45 -17.43 -5.06
CA SER A 572 27.57 -18.74 -4.41
C SER A 572 27.78 -19.90 -5.40
N LEU A 573 27.32 -19.75 -6.63
CA LEU A 573 27.41 -20.81 -7.64
C LEU A 573 28.81 -20.87 -8.28
N ARG A 574 29.37 -19.70 -8.61
CA ARG A 574 30.59 -19.57 -9.42
C ARG A 574 31.81 -19.19 -8.59
N GLY A 575 31.63 -18.80 -7.34
CA GLY A 575 32.75 -18.36 -6.48
C GLY A 575 33.15 -16.92 -6.74
N ILE A 576 34.44 -16.67 -6.72
CA ILE A 576 35.10 -15.38 -6.91
C ILE A 576 35.68 -15.33 -8.33
N MET A 577 35.37 -14.30 -9.08
CA MET A 577 35.83 -14.10 -10.45
C MET A 577 36.49 -12.73 -10.55
N ARG A 578 37.73 -12.69 -10.97
CA ARG A 578 38.45 -11.44 -11.21
C ARG A 578 38.05 -10.87 -12.58
N VAL A 579 37.74 -9.60 -12.61
CA VAL A 579 37.49 -8.90 -13.88
C VAL A 579 38.83 -8.45 -14.44
N ASP A 580 39.22 -8.96 -15.63
CA ASP A 580 40.47 -8.60 -16.32
C ASP A 580 40.32 -7.33 -17.15
N HIS A 581 39.13 -7.10 -17.72
CA HIS A 581 38.81 -5.87 -18.43
C HIS A 581 37.34 -5.53 -18.40
N ILE A 582 37.07 -4.22 -18.47
CA ILE A 582 35.73 -3.66 -18.57
C ILE A 582 35.53 -3.20 -20.02
N ILE A 583 34.60 -3.85 -20.72
CA ILE A 583 34.26 -3.49 -22.09
C ILE A 583 33.56 -2.13 -22.04
N LYS A 584 34.15 -1.13 -22.71
CA LYS A 584 33.57 0.20 -22.89
C LYS A 584 32.64 0.17 -24.10
N GLU A 585 31.67 1.09 -24.13
CA GLU A 585 30.77 1.27 -25.28
C GLU A 585 31.54 1.52 -26.58
#